data_c84aa5f2a8bddec79f06328e336ac06d
#
_entry.id   c84aa5f2a8bddec79f06328e336ac06d
#
_cell.length_a   1.000
_cell.length_b   1.000
_cell.length_c   1.000
_cell.angle_alpha   90.00
_cell.angle_beta   90.00
_cell.angle_gamma   90.00
#
_symmetry.space_group_name_H-M   'P 1'
#
loop_
_entity.id
_entity.type
_entity.pdbx_description
1 polymer ?
#
loop_
_entity_poly.entity_id
_entity_poly.type
_entity_poly.pdbx_seq_one_letter_code
_entity_poly.pdbx_strand_id
1 'polypeptide(L)'
;MIIFTANINAYDNIPDHFYDGDVKYVMFYDKPIEQKGPWEFIKLDCQYDSPVHNSYYVRCLSHLWFDEPHVWIDCYITMTEQFVKNSKQFLEQNEITLQSHPTKRTLLGEVLKLYTWGFMPEKRLLKFCEDLAKTGFKPSFFDHTLNCCMWRHNTSKVREWNEKYWHWYKDYDLFRGGQITSAIAEWEVYG
;
A
#
# COMPACT_ATOMS: atom_id res chain seq x y z
N MET A 1 8.07 -15.96 -5.14
CA MET A 1 7.40 -14.86 -4.41
C MET A 1 8.42 -13.77 -4.11
N ILE A 2 8.02 -12.52 -4.25
CA ILE A 2 8.84 -11.36 -3.91
C ILE A 2 8.24 -10.68 -2.67
N ILE A 3 9.07 -10.29 -1.71
CA ILE A 3 8.69 -9.36 -0.63
C ILE A 3 9.39 -8.05 -0.91
N PHE A 4 8.67 -6.94 -0.93
CA PHE A 4 9.25 -5.65 -1.26
C PHE A 4 8.79 -4.53 -0.32
N THR A 5 9.63 -3.49 -0.24
CA THR A 5 9.39 -2.29 0.55
C THR A 5 10.05 -1.07 -0.11
N ALA A 6 9.79 0.12 0.42
CA ALA A 6 10.50 1.33 0.02
C ALA A 6 10.92 2.13 1.24
N ASN A 7 12.21 2.48 1.30
CA ASN A 7 12.78 3.37 2.30
C ASN A 7 13.20 4.69 1.64
N ILE A 8 12.24 5.55 1.40
CA ILE A 8 12.43 6.83 0.72
C ILE A 8 12.86 7.89 1.74
N ASN A 9 13.85 8.68 1.37
CA ASN A 9 14.49 9.70 2.23
C ASN A 9 15.22 9.11 3.44
N ALA A 10 15.57 7.82 3.41
CA ALA A 10 16.18 7.08 4.52
C ALA A 10 15.41 7.28 5.85
N TYR A 11 14.08 7.29 5.75
CA TYR A 11 13.19 7.65 6.86
C TYR A 11 13.13 6.58 7.94
N ASP A 12 13.11 5.30 7.54
CA ASP A 12 12.96 4.18 8.45
C ASP A 12 14.29 3.49 8.76
N ASN A 13 14.41 2.99 9.98
CA ASN A 13 15.45 2.01 10.32
C ASN A 13 14.97 0.63 9.88
N ILE A 14 15.83 -0.09 9.15
CA ILE A 14 15.53 -1.46 8.72
C ILE A 14 15.68 -2.39 9.93
N PRO A 15 14.58 -3.03 10.40
CA PRO A 15 14.67 -3.98 11.52
C PRO A 15 15.39 -5.27 11.11
N ASP A 16 15.75 -6.09 12.08
CA ASP A 16 16.19 -7.45 11.81
C ASP A 16 15.00 -8.30 11.38
N HIS A 17 15.19 -9.04 10.29
CA HIS A 17 14.14 -9.86 9.69
C HIS A 17 14.52 -11.34 9.70
N PHE A 18 13.51 -12.21 9.70
CA PHE A 18 13.66 -13.57 9.22
C PHE A 18 13.69 -13.56 7.69
N TYR A 19 14.63 -14.30 7.10
CA TYR A 19 14.78 -14.46 5.66
C TYR A 19 14.65 -15.93 5.25
N ASP A 20 13.83 -16.18 4.24
CA ASP A 20 13.64 -17.50 3.62
C ASP A 20 14.41 -17.51 2.28
N GLY A 21 15.24 -18.52 2.06
CA GLY A 21 16.09 -18.62 0.86
C GLY A 21 15.33 -18.73 -0.46
N ASP A 22 14.05 -19.13 -0.43
CA ASP A 22 13.19 -19.26 -1.60
C ASP A 22 12.41 -17.96 -1.93
N VAL A 23 12.64 -16.88 -1.17
CA VAL A 23 11.98 -15.59 -1.31
C VAL A 23 12.96 -14.54 -1.77
N LYS A 24 12.60 -13.81 -2.82
CA LYS A 24 13.33 -12.63 -3.27
C LYS A 24 12.90 -11.42 -2.44
N TYR A 25 13.86 -10.64 -1.94
CA TYR A 25 13.62 -9.42 -1.15
C TYR A 25 14.08 -8.20 -1.93
N VAL A 26 13.22 -7.20 -2.11
CA VAL A 26 13.51 -6.00 -2.89
C VAL A 26 13.23 -4.75 -2.08
N MET A 27 14.20 -3.84 -2.00
CA MET A 27 14.06 -2.56 -1.31
C MET A 27 14.31 -1.40 -2.29
N PHE A 28 13.29 -0.57 -2.47
CA PHE A 28 13.44 0.68 -3.21
C PHE A 28 13.98 1.78 -2.28
N TYR A 29 14.92 2.57 -2.78
CA TYR A 29 15.52 3.67 -2.03
C TYR A 29 15.90 4.83 -2.96
N ASP A 30 15.99 6.04 -2.44
CA ASP A 30 16.44 7.23 -3.16
C ASP A 30 17.76 7.80 -2.63
N LYS A 31 18.00 7.69 -1.33
CA LYS A 31 19.20 8.15 -0.63
C LYS A 31 20.00 6.99 -0.08
N PRO A 32 21.32 7.15 0.10
CA PRO A 32 22.15 6.10 0.69
C PRO A 32 21.57 5.61 2.03
N ILE A 33 21.41 4.30 2.15
CA ILE A 33 20.95 3.59 3.34
C ILE A 33 21.93 2.46 3.66
N GLU A 34 21.95 2.04 4.92
CA GLU A 34 22.71 0.85 5.31
C GLU A 34 22.10 -0.39 4.64
N GLN A 35 22.93 -1.13 3.92
CA GLN A 35 22.48 -2.36 3.26
C GLN A 35 22.61 -3.52 4.25
N LYS A 36 21.45 -4.07 4.64
CA LYS A 36 21.35 -5.22 5.57
C LYS A 36 20.62 -6.38 4.92
N GLY A 37 21.05 -7.60 5.28
CA GLY A 37 20.37 -8.83 4.83
C GLY A 37 20.44 -9.07 3.33
N PRO A 38 19.62 -9.96 2.78
CA PRO A 38 19.61 -10.38 1.39
C PRO A 38 18.76 -9.48 0.48
N TRP A 39 18.53 -8.23 0.87
CA TRP A 39 17.77 -7.29 0.05
C TRP A 39 18.50 -6.95 -1.24
N GLU A 40 17.81 -7.05 -2.36
CA GLU A 40 18.20 -6.39 -3.61
C GLU A 40 17.78 -4.92 -3.52
N PHE A 41 18.74 -4.02 -3.56
CA PHE A 41 18.51 -2.58 -3.43
C PHE A 41 18.34 -1.95 -4.80
N ILE A 42 17.13 -1.42 -5.08
CA ILE A 42 16.82 -0.73 -6.33
C ILE A 42 16.73 0.76 -6.07
N LYS A 43 17.61 1.54 -6.70
CA LYS A 43 17.56 2.99 -6.61
C LYS A 43 16.35 3.51 -7.38
N LEU A 44 15.46 4.22 -6.69
CA LEU A 44 14.29 4.85 -7.29
C LEU A 44 14.66 6.24 -7.80
N ASP A 45 14.30 6.51 -9.06
CA ASP A 45 14.28 7.86 -9.60
C ASP A 45 12.96 8.52 -9.18
N CYS A 46 13.03 9.36 -8.14
CA CYS A 46 11.86 9.96 -7.53
C CYS A 46 11.18 10.95 -8.46
N GLN A 47 9.90 10.72 -8.74
CA GLN A 47 9.09 11.54 -9.64
C GLN A 47 8.31 12.64 -8.92
N TYR A 48 8.22 12.58 -7.59
CA TYR A 48 7.44 13.47 -6.74
C TYR A 48 8.34 14.15 -5.71
N ASP A 49 8.05 15.40 -5.37
CA ASP A 49 8.78 16.13 -4.32
C ASP A 49 8.55 15.51 -2.93
N SER A 50 7.39 14.91 -2.73
CA SER A 50 7.04 14.23 -1.47
C SER A 50 7.64 12.82 -1.40
N PRO A 51 8.49 12.51 -0.39
CA PRO A 51 8.97 11.15 -0.15
C PRO A 51 7.83 10.13 0.04
N VAL A 52 6.74 10.57 0.68
CA VAL A 52 5.57 9.73 0.90
C VAL A 52 4.90 9.37 -0.43
N HIS A 53 4.77 10.32 -1.37
CA HIS A 53 4.23 10.05 -2.70
C HIS A 53 5.09 9.05 -3.48
N ASN A 54 6.41 9.16 -3.41
CA ASN A 54 7.31 8.21 -4.07
C ASN A 54 7.19 6.79 -3.46
N SER A 55 7.04 6.68 -2.15
CA SER A 55 6.78 5.40 -1.49
C SER A 55 5.45 4.79 -1.92
N TYR A 56 4.37 5.59 -1.98
CA TYR A 56 3.07 5.13 -2.46
C TYR A 56 3.06 4.82 -3.96
N TYR A 57 3.83 5.51 -4.77
CA TYR A 57 4.00 5.19 -6.18
C TYR A 57 4.51 3.76 -6.36
N VAL A 58 5.56 3.39 -5.67
CA VAL A 58 6.09 2.01 -5.67
C VAL A 58 5.07 1.02 -5.11
N ARG A 59 4.46 1.37 -3.98
CA ARG A 59 3.50 0.54 -3.27
C ARG A 59 2.23 0.26 -4.09
N CYS A 60 1.62 1.30 -4.66
CA CYS A 60 0.38 1.18 -5.41
C CYS A 60 0.60 0.50 -6.77
N LEU A 61 1.61 0.92 -7.51
CA LEU A 61 1.87 0.48 -8.87
C LEU A 61 2.89 -0.66 -8.95
N SER A 62 2.86 -1.59 -8.01
CA SER A 62 3.80 -2.71 -7.92
C SER A 62 3.87 -3.58 -9.19
N HIS A 63 2.82 -3.62 -9.98
CA HIS A 63 2.76 -4.32 -11.26
C HIS A 63 3.70 -3.73 -12.34
N LEU A 64 4.22 -2.52 -12.14
CA LEU A 64 5.26 -1.94 -13.01
C LEU A 64 6.65 -2.52 -12.73
N TRP A 65 6.81 -3.18 -11.60
CA TRP A 65 8.10 -3.67 -11.11
C TRP A 65 8.19 -5.19 -11.08
N PHE A 66 7.05 -5.88 -10.90
CA PHE A 66 7.02 -7.31 -10.66
C PHE A 66 5.92 -8.00 -11.46
N ASP A 67 6.30 -9.06 -12.18
CA ASP A 67 5.35 -9.97 -12.83
C ASP A 67 4.95 -11.12 -11.90
N GLU A 68 5.80 -11.47 -10.93
CA GLU A 68 5.57 -12.56 -10.00
C GLU A 68 4.66 -12.14 -8.84
N PRO A 69 4.05 -13.11 -8.13
CA PRO A 69 3.33 -12.86 -6.89
C PRO A 69 4.21 -12.14 -5.88
N HIS A 70 3.70 -11.07 -5.28
CA HIS A 70 4.50 -10.19 -4.44
C HIS A 70 3.75 -9.66 -3.22
N VAL A 71 4.51 -9.29 -2.22
CA VAL A 71 4.03 -8.78 -0.92
C VAL A 71 4.68 -7.44 -0.64
N TRP A 72 3.87 -6.41 -0.47
CA TRP A 72 4.31 -5.15 0.14
C TRP A 72 4.37 -5.28 1.65
N ILE A 73 5.42 -4.75 2.25
CA ILE A 73 5.49 -4.47 3.69
C ILE A 73 5.98 -3.04 3.92
N ASP A 74 5.46 -2.36 4.94
CA ASP A 74 6.05 -1.10 5.37
C ASP A 74 7.44 -1.36 5.98
N CYS A 75 8.43 -0.51 5.68
CA CYS A 75 9.84 -0.75 5.95
C CYS A 75 10.17 -1.03 7.44
N TYR A 76 9.39 -0.46 8.36
CA TYR A 76 9.56 -0.63 9.81
C TYR A 76 8.98 -1.94 10.37
N ILE A 77 8.28 -2.74 9.56
CA ILE A 77 7.64 -3.99 10.01
C ILE A 77 8.65 -5.13 10.01
N THR A 78 8.82 -5.78 11.15
CA THR A 78 9.65 -6.99 11.27
C THR A 78 8.96 -8.20 10.66
N MET A 79 9.64 -8.86 9.73
CA MET A 79 9.20 -10.15 9.19
C MET A 79 9.63 -11.27 10.13
N THR A 80 8.66 -12.11 10.50
CA THR A 80 8.89 -13.38 11.22
C THR A 80 8.80 -14.56 10.26
N GLU A 81 9.28 -15.72 10.67
CA GLU A 81 9.11 -16.97 9.92
C GLU A 81 7.63 -17.25 9.64
N GLN A 82 6.77 -17.02 10.63
CA GLN A 82 5.32 -17.20 10.48
C GLN A 82 4.71 -16.24 9.47
N PHE A 83 5.18 -14.98 9.42
CA PHE A 83 4.75 -14.02 8.41
C PHE A 83 5.06 -14.51 7.00
N VAL A 84 6.27 -15.02 6.76
CA VAL A 84 6.68 -15.53 5.44
C VAL A 84 5.87 -16.76 5.05
N LYS A 85 5.64 -17.70 5.97
CA LYS A 85 4.78 -18.88 5.75
C LYS A 85 3.35 -18.49 5.41
N ASN A 86 2.75 -17.59 6.18
CA ASN A 86 1.39 -17.09 5.92
C ASN A 86 1.32 -16.37 4.57
N SER A 87 2.35 -15.62 4.19
CA SER A 87 2.39 -14.92 2.91
C SER A 87 2.36 -15.87 1.71
N LYS A 88 3.09 -16.98 1.77
CA LYS A 88 3.02 -18.03 0.74
C LYS A 88 1.59 -18.58 0.65
N GLN A 89 0.97 -18.90 1.78
CA GLN A 89 -0.40 -19.45 1.83
C GLN A 89 -1.45 -18.45 1.30
N PHE A 90 -1.36 -17.17 1.64
CA PHE A 90 -2.30 -16.15 1.15
C PHE A 90 -2.24 -15.99 -0.36
N LEU A 91 -1.03 -16.00 -0.92
CA LEU A 91 -0.83 -15.93 -2.36
C LEU A 91 -1.29 -17.20 -3.10
N GLU A 92 -1.26 -18.38 -2.48
CA GLU A 92 -1.83 -19.60 -3.06
C GLU A 92 -3.36 -19.57 -3.13
N GLN A 93 -4.01 -18.86 -2.23
CA GLN A 93 -5.47 -18.89 -2.07
C GLN A 93 -6.18 -17.71 -2.73
N ASN A 94 -5.52 -16.56 -2.90
CA ASN A 94 -6.16 -15.32 -3.30
C ASN A 94 -5.32 -14.51 -4.29
N GLU A 95 -5.97 -13.83 -5.23
CA GLU A 95 -5.30 -12.89 -6.14
C GLU A 95 -4.82 -11.63 -5.42
N ILE A 96 -5.59 -11.18 -4.42
CA ILE A 96 -5.28 -10.06 -3.55
C ILE A 96 -5.71 -10.37 -2.13
N THR A 97 -4.88 -10.03 -1.16
CA THR A 97 -5.20 -10.08 0.27
C THR A 97 -4.76 -8.79 0.92
N LEU A 98 -5.66 -8.17 1.67
CA LEU A 98 -5.42 -6.98 2.46
C LEU A 98 -5.63 -7.31 3.93
N GLN A 99 -4.85 -6.66 4.80
CA GLN A 99 -4.98 -6.88 6.24
C GLN A 99 -6.16 -6.10 6.80
N SER A 100 -7.03 -6.74 7.58
CA SER A 100 -8.12 -6.06 8.29
C SER A 100 -7.61 -5.11 9.36
N HIS A 101 -8.26 -3.95 9.53
CA HIS A 101 -7.92 -3.03 10.61
C HIS A 101 -8.36 -3.63 11.97
N PRO A 102 -7.48 -3.64 12.99
CA PRO A 102 -7.80 -4.25 14.30
C PRO A 102 -8.91 -3.52 15.06
N THR A 103 -9.08 -2.24 14.79
CA THR A 103 -10.21 -1.46 15.32
C THR A 103 -11.15 -1.17 14.16
N LYS A 104 -12.32 -1.82 14.13
CA LYS A 104 -13.35 -1.62 13.09
C LYS A 104 -13.71 -0.14 12.96
N ARG A 105 -13.05 0.56 12.05
CA ARG A 105 -13.32 1.96 11.74
C ARG A 105 -14.01 2.03 10.38
N THR A 106 -14.99 2.92 10.27
CA THR A 106 -15.63 3.16 8.98
C THR A 106 -14.73 4.04 8.11
N LEU A 107 -14.83 3.89 6.80
CA LEU A 107 -14.13 4.74 5.83
C LEU A 107 -14.42 6.23 6.10
N LEU A 108 -15.67 6.60 6.37
CA LEU A 108 -16.03 7.97 6.71
C LEU A 108 -15.36 8.46 8.00
N GLY A 109 -15.20 7.59 9.00
CA GLY A 109 -14.48 7.92 10.23
C GLY A 109 -13.02 8.27 9.98
N GLU A 110 -12.34 7.56 9.06
CA GLU A 110 -10.97 7.89 8.67
C GLU A 110 -10.88 9.17 7.83
N VAL A 111 -11.81 9.40 6.93
CA VAL A 111 -11.88 10.66 6.16
C VAL A 111 -12.05 11.87 7.10
N LEU A 112 -12.99 11.79 8.04
CA LEU A 112 -13.20 12.83 9.04
C LEU A 112 -11.96 13.04 9.94
N LYS A 113 -11.25 11.97 10.28
CA LYS A 113 -10.01 12.06 11.03
C LYS A 113 -8.92 12.82 10.27
N LEU A 114 -8.74 12.54 8.97
CA LEU A 114 -7.80 13.29 8.14
C LEU A 114 -8.15 14.77 8.07
N TYR A 115 -9.43 15.10 7.99
CA TYR A 115 -9.91 16.49 8.04
C TYR A 115 -9.64 17.15 9.40
N THR A 116 -10.04 16.50 10.50
CA THR A 116 -9.88 17.06 11.86
C THR A 116 -8.40 17.21 12.27
N TRP A 117 -7.52 16.40 11.70
CA TRP A 117 -6.07 16.51 11.92
C TRP A 117 -5.38 17.50 10.97
N GLY A 118 -6.14 18.17 10.09
CA GLY A 118 -5.61 19.16 9.17
C GLY A 118 -4.85 18.58 7.96
N PHE A 119 -4.90 17.27 7.74
CA PHE A 119 -4.28 16.64 6.57
C PHE A 119 -5.10 16.78 5.30
N MET A 120 -6.39 17.09 5.40
CA MET A 120 -7.30 17.27 4.28
C MET A 120 -8.03 18.60 4.40
N PRO A 121 -7.71 19.62 3.58
CA PRO A 121 -8.45 20.88 3.54
C PRO A 121 -9.92 20.67 3.13
N GLU A 122 -10.83 21.48 3.66
CA GLU A 122 -12.29 21.37 3.43
C GLU A 122 -12.66 21.27 1.94
N LYS A 123 -12.10 22.13 1.09
CA LYS A 123 -12.35 22.11 -0.36
C LYS A 123 -12.00 20.75 -0.99
N ARG A 124 -10.91 20.13 -0.53
CA ARG A 124 -10.48 18.82 -1.02
C ARG A 124 -11.39 17.72 -0.48
N LEU A 125 -11.82 17.82 0.78
CA LEU A 125 -12.79 16.91 1.37
C LEU A 125 -14.11 16.92 0.61
N LEU A 126 -14.67 18.09 0.31
CA LEU A 126 -15.91 18.22 -0.45
C LEU A 126 -15.79 17.58 -1.83
N LYS A 127 -14.74 17.91 -2.57
CA LYS A 127 -14.46 17.30 -3.89
C LYS A 127 -14.33 15.77 -3.79
N PHE A 128 -13.59 15.28 -2.80
CA PHE A 128 -13.46 13.84 -2.56
C PHE A 128 -14.82 13.17 -2.32
N CYS A 129 -15.66 13.75 -1.46
CA CYS A 129 -17.01 13.21 -1.19
C CYS A 129 -17.91 13.23 -2.42
N GLU A 130 -17.86 14.30 -3.24
CA GLU A 130 -18.61 14.40 -4.48
C GLU A 130 -18.20 13.32 -5.49
N ASP A 131 -16.90 13.10 -5.65
CA ASP A 131 -16.39 12.11 -6.60
C ASP A 131 -16.62 10.68 -6.08
N LEU A 132 -16.46 10.45 -4.78
CA LEU A 132 -16.81 9.18 -4.15
C LEU A 132 -18.30 8.83 -4.34
N ALA A 133 -19.20 9.82 -4.21
CA ALA A 133 -20.63 9.60 -4.43
C ALA A 133 -20.93 9.16 -5.87
N LYS A 134 -20.17 9.64 -6.87
CA LYS A 134 -20.34 9.24 -8.28
C LYS A 134 -19.96 7.78 -8.54
N THR A 135 -19.10 7.18 -7.73
CA THR A 135 -18.75 5.75 -7.85
C THR A 135 -19.85 4.82 -7.37
N GLY A 136 -20.90 5.35 -6.71
CA GLY A 136 -21.93 4.56 -6.05
C GLY A 136 -21.43 3.84 -4.79
N PHE A 137 -20.27 4.20 -4.27
CA PHE A 137 -19.67 3.61 -3.07
C PHE A 137 -20.65 3.60 -1.89
N LYS A 138 -20.81 2.43 -1.28
CA LYS A 138 -21.65 2.25 -0.10
C LYS A 138 -20.77 2.21 1.15
N PRO A 139 -20.80 3.23 2.01
CA PRO A 139 -19.93 3.31 3.20
C PRO A 139 -20.06 2.13 4.17
N SER A 140 -21.17 1.40 4.11
CA SER A 140 -21.41 0.21 4.94
C SER A 140 -20.76 -1.07 4.39
N PHE A 141 -20.18 -1.02 3.18
CA PHE A 141 -19.68 -2.22 2.51
C PHE A 141 -18.30 -2.66 2.99
N PHE A 142 -17.49 -1.74 3.53
CA PHE A 142 -16.12 -2.07 3.89
C PHE A 142 -15.80 -1.79 5.35
N ASP A 143 -15.30 -2.82 6.03
CA ASP A 143 -14.41 -2.63 7.16
C ASP A 143 -13.08 -2.08 6.62
N HIS A 144 -12.59 -1.05 7.26
CA HIS A 144 -11.36 -0.39 6.90
C HIS A 144 -10.16 -1.36 6.89
N THR A 145 -9.34 -1.31 5.84
CA THR A 145 -8.16 -2.17 5.69
C THR A 145 -6.89 -1.46 6.16
N LEU A 146 -5.96 -2.24 6.75
CA LEU A 146 -4.58 -1.81 6.98
C LEU A 146 -3.75 -2.07 5.73
N ASN A 147 -2.94 -1.09 5.33
CA ASN A 147 -2.11 -1.23 4.15
C ASN A 147 -0.63 -1.43 4.49
N CYS A 148 -0.31 -1.77 5.73
CA CYS A 148 1.06 -2.08 6.14
C CYS A 148 1.63 -3.32 5.44
N CYS A 149 0.74 -4.28 5.09
CA CYS A 149 1.07 -5.46 4.32
C CYS A 149 -0.02 -5.70 3.27
N MET A 150 0.40 -6.02 2.04
CA MET A 150 -0.51 -6.32 0.92
C MET A 150 0.07 -7.43 0.05
N TRP A 151 -0.69 -8.50 -0.14
CA TRP A 151 -0.36 -9.67 -0.95
C TRP A 151 -1.07 -9.57 -2.29
N ARG A 152 -0.35 -9.68 -3.39
CA ARG A 152 -0.91 -9.47 -4.73
C ARG A 152 -0.28 -10.37 -5.78
N HIS A 153 -1.12 -10.84 -6.71
CA HIS A 153 -0.67 -11.35 -8.00
C HIS A 153 -0.62 -10.22 -9.04
N ASN A 154 0.03 -10.46 -10.18
CA ASN A 154 0.04 -9.51 -11.29
C ASN A 154 -1.00 -9.89 -12.35
N THR A 155 -2.28 -10.08 -11.94
CA THR A 155 -3.40 -10.31 -12.85
C THR A 155 -3.93 -8.99 -13.41
N SER A 156 -4.70 -9.05 -14.50
CA SER A 156 -5.32 -7.85 -15.09
C SER A 156 -6.22 -7.11 -14.08
N LYS A 157 -6.97 -7.85 -13.27
CA LYS A 157 -7.86 -7.30 -12.26
C LYS A 157 -7.11 -6.63 -11.11
N VAL A 158 -6.00 -7.22 -10.67
CA VAL A 158 -5.14 -6.62 -9.64
C VAL A 158 -4.40 -5.39 -10.18
N ARG A 159 -4.01 -5.38 -11.46
CA ARG A 159 -3.44 -4.18 -12.11
C ARG A 159 -4.45 -3.03 -12.11
N GLU A 160 -5.70 -3.29 -12.49
CA GLU A 160 -6.77 -2.30 -12.44
C GLU A 160 -6.96 -1.76 -11.00
N TRP A 161 -6.96 -2.64 -9.99
CA TRP A 161 -7.01 -2.23 -8.59
C TRP A 161 -5.80 -1.34 -8.21
N ASN A 162 -4.60 -1.70 -8.62
CA ASN A 162 -3.39 -0.91 -8.38
C ASN A 162 -3.49 0.51 -8.97
N GLU A 163 -3.99 0.62 -10.20
CA GLU A 163 -4.17 1.90 -10.88
C GLU A 163 -5.25 2.76 -10.22
N LYS A 164 -6.39 2.17 -9.83
CA LYS A 164 -7.44 2.85 -9.08
C LYS A 164 -6.94 3.32 -7.71
N TYR A 165 -6.20 2.46 -7.00
CA TYR A 165 -5.59 2.81 -5.72
C TYR A 165 -4.66 4.02 -5.86
N TRP A 166 -3.78 4.04 -6.88
CA TRP A 166 -2.88 5.16 -7.16
C TRP A 166 -3.63 6.42 -7.57
N HIS A 167 -4.63 6.30 -8.45
CA HIS A 167 -5.47 7.42 -8.90
C HIS A 167 -6.10 8.15 -7.71
N TRP A 168 -6.82 7.42 -6.85
CA TRP A 168 -7.44 8.01 -5.65
C TRP A 168 -6.42 8.60 -4.68
N TYR A 169 -5.27 7.95 -4.51
CA TYR A 169 -4.23 8.46 -3.63
C TYR A 169 -3.62 9.76 -4.16
N LYS A 170 -3.18 9.77 -5.42
CA LYS A 170 -2.47 10.88 -6.05
C LYS A 170 -3.38 12.11 -6.23
N ASP A 171 -4.59 11.93 -6.75
CA ASP A 171 -5.46 13.03 -7.17
C ASP A 171 -6.02 13.81 -5.98
N TYR A 172 -6.12 13.17 -4.82
CA TYR A 172 -6.59 13.84 -3.60
C TYR A 172 -5.46 14.14 -2.60
N ASP A 173 -4.20 13.81 -2.94
CA ASP A 173 -3.03 14.07 -2.08
C ASP A 173 -3.30 13.66 -0.62
N LEU A 174 -3.78 12.43 -0.45
CA LEU A 174 -4.22 11.89 0.83
C LEU A 174 -3.02 11.45 1.65
N PHE A 175 -2.27 12.40 2.20
CA PHE A 175 -1.23 12.11 3.17
C PHE A 175 -1.79 11.20 4.28
N ARG A 176 -1.24 10.00 4.45
CA ARG A 176 -1.74 8.95 5.34
C ARG A 176 -3.14 8.39 5.00
N GLY A 177 -3.69 8.72 3.84
CA GLY A 177 -5.01 8.26 3.40
C GLY A 177 -5.02 6.97 2.58
N GLY A 178 -3.90 6.26 2.48
CA GLY A 178 -3.81 5.04 1.66
C GLY A 178 -4.82 3.96 2.01
N GLN A 179 -5.21 3.84 3.26
CA GLN A 179 -6.24 2.90 3.71
C GLN A 179 -7.62 3.22 3.12
N ILE A 180 -7.94 4.51 2.98
CA ILE A 180 -9.19 4.99 2.38
C ILE A 180 -9.19 4.63 0.89
N THR A 181 -8.11 4.95 0.20
CA THR A 181 -8.03 4.82 -1.25
C THR A 181 -7.97 3.37 -1.72
N SER A 182 -7.36 2.47 -0.93
CA SER A 182 -7.40 1.03 -1.22
C SER A 182 -8.81 0.44 -1.10
N ALA A 183 -9.60 0.86 -0.10
CA ALA A 183 -10.96 0.41 0.06
C ALA A 183 -11.88 0.89 -1.08
N ILE A 184 -11.65 2.12 -1.58
CA ILE A 184 -12.39 2.63 -2.73
C ILE A 184 -12.00 1.87 -4.01
N ALA A 185 -10.72 1.62 -4.22
CA ALA A 185 -10.25 0.83 -5.35
C ALA A 185 -10.82 -0.60 -5.32
N GLU A 186 -10.96 -1.19 -4.13
CA GLU A 186 -11.59 -2.49 -3.94
C GLU A 186 -13.07 -2.46 -4.35
N TRP A 187 -13.80 -1.41 -3.95
CA TRP A 187 -15.18 -1.20 -4.37
C TRP A 187 -15.31 -1.07 -5.90
N GLU A 188 -14.49 -0.25 -6.54
CA GLU A 188 -14.58 -0.01 -7.98
C GLU A 188 -14.25 -1.24 -8.82
N VAL A 189 -13.42 -2.16 -8.32
CA VAL A 189 -12.96 -3.33 -9.08
C VAL A 189 -13.66 -4.63 -8.69
N TYR A 190 -14.05 -4.79 -7.43
CA TYR A 190 -14.60 -6.04 -6.88
C TYR A 190 -16.02 -5.89 -6.31
N GLY A 191 -16.53 -4.66 -6.16
CA GLY A 191 -17.80 -4.29 -5.53
C GLY A 191 -19.08 -4.51 -6.31
#